data_1fefc43745eec0659fb65cf739088da2
#
_entry.id   1fefc43745eec0659fb65cf739088da2
#
_cell.length_a   1.000
_cell.length_b   1.000
_cell.length_c   1.000
_cell.angle_alpha   90.00
_cell.angle_beta   90.00
_cell.angle_gamma   90.00
#
_symmetry.space_group_name_H-M   'P 1'
#
loop_
_entity.id
_entity.type
_entity.pdbx_description
1 polymer ?
#
loop_
_entity_poly.entity_id
_entity_poly.type
_entity_poly.pdbx_seq_one_letter_code
_entity_poly.pdbx_strand_id
1 'polypeptide(L)'
;MVYESPAVQYQGAFNDVLRRLFPHPRKERLSVDRRIMKLLHFIDSHEGSIGWDLDHACRELRLDISGAYAARLFKRCTGLGVREYAKKKRLLMAAERLTTTDIPIKAIAAEFGYQSLPHFTRRFKEQFRLSPTNFRKGRAA
;
A
#
# COMPACT_ATOMS: atom_id res chain seq x y z
N MET A 1 -4.83 30.68 -13.44
CA MET A 1 -5.18 29.37 -13.97
C MET A 1 -4.34 28.33 -13.26
N VAL A 2 -5.00 27.51 -12.46
CA VAL A 2 -4.30 26.47 -11.71
C VAL A 2 -4.00 25.34 -12.69
N TYR A 3 -2.72 25.09 -12.90
CA TYR A 3 -2.29 23.94 -13.68
C TYR A 3 -2.55 22.66 -12.86
N GLU A 4 -3.60 21.96 -13.21
CA GLU A 4 -3.79 20.64 -12.63
C GLU A 4 -2.81 19.70 -13.31
N SER A 5 -1.77 19.30 -12.56
CA SER A 5 -0.86 18.30 -13.06
C SER A 5 -1.61 16.99 -13.32
N PRO A 6 -1.19 16.19 -14.30
CA PRO A 6 -1.80 14.86 -14.51
C PRO A 6 -1.90 14.04 -13.24
N ALA A 7 -0.99 14.25 -12.29
CA ALA A 7 -1.00 13.59 -10.98
C ALA A 7 -2.28 13.88 -10.19
N VAL A 8 -2.88 15.06 -10.31
CA VAL A 8 -4.08 15.44 -9.58
C VAL A 8 -5.32 14.73 -10.15
N GLN A 9 -5.41 14.57 -11.46
CA GLN A 9 -6.49 13.83 -12.09
C GLN A 9 -6.43 12.34 -11.75
N TYR A 10 -5.23 11.80 -11.59
CA TYR A 10 -5.01 10.43 -11.14
C TYR A 10 -5.35 10.24 -9.68
N GLN A 11 -5.23 11.28 -8.88
CA GLN A 11 -5.47 11.18 -7.45
C GLN A 11 -6.91 10.79 -7.14
N GLY A 12 -7.87 11.25 -7.96
CA GLY A 12 -9.27 10.84 -7.83
C GLY A 12 -9.47 9.34 -8.11
N ALA A 13 -8.95 8.86 -9.24
CA ALA A 13 -9.01 7.45 -9.60
C ALA A 13 -8.19 6.59 -8.62
N PHE A 14 -7.04 7.09 -8.18
CA PHE A 14 -6.18 6.44 -7.19
C PHE A 14 -6.89 6.32 -5.83
N ASN A 15 -7.57 7.38 -5.41
CA ASN A 15 -8.35 7.38 -4.17
C ASN A 15 -9.53 6.39 -4.24
N ASP A 16 -10.17 6.26 -5.40
CA ASP A 16 -11.23 5.27 -5.61
C ASP A 16 -10.70 3.85 -5.50
N VAL A 17 -9.53 3.60 -6.05
CA VAL A 17 -8.83 2.30 -5.90
C VAL A 17 -8.50 2.06 -4.45
N LEU A 18 -7.97 3.07 -3.75
CA LEU A 18 -7.69 2.99 -2.32
C LEU A 18 -8.93 2.62 -1.51
N ARG A 19 -10.07 3.22 -1.83
CA ARG A 19 -11.33 2.92 -1.15
C ARG A 19 -11.79 1.48 -1.35
N ARG A 20 -11.54 0.90 -2.52
CA ARG A 20 -11.89 -0.49 -2.80
C ARG A 20 -10.97 -1.47 -2.10
N LEU A 21 -9.66 -1.15 -2.05
CA LEU A 21 -8.65 -2.04 -1.50
C LEU A 21 -8.58 -1.99 0.02
N PHE A 22 -8.86 -0.83 0.57
CA PHE A 22 -8.88 -0.60 2.00
C PHE A 22 -10.30 -0.18 2.36
N PRO A 23 -11.20 -1.18 2.56
CA PRO A 23 -12.54 -0.87 3.05
C PRO A 23 -12.35 -0.05 4.33
N HIS A 24 -12.94 1.12 4.36
CA HIS A 24 -12.74 2.08 5.43
C HIS A 24 -12.82 1.40 6.78
N PRO A 25 -11.75 1.37 7.54
CA PRO A 25 -11.92 1.23 8.97
C PRO A 25 -12.82 2.39 9.35
N ARG A 26 -13.83 2.11 10.13
CA ARG A 26 -14.68 3.18 10.65
C ARG A 26 -13.73 4.23 11.21
N LYS A 27 -13.80 5.45 10.66
CA LYS A 27 -12.93 6.56 11.04
C LYS A 27 -12.79 6.71 12.57
N GLU A 28 -13.82 6.35 13.28
CA GLU A 28 -13.86 6.38 14.73
C GLU A 28 -12.90 5.40 15.41
N ARG A 29 -12.64 4.24 14.80
CA ARG A 29 -11.74 3.24 15.38
C ARG A 29 -10.26 3.55 15.15
N LEU A 30 -9.93 4.16 14.00
CA LEU A 30 -8.56 4.57 13.70
C LEU A 30 -8.12 5.77 14.55
N SER A 31 -9.05 6.69 14.84
CA SER A 31 -8.74 7.87 15.63
C SER A 31 -8.46 7.55 17.10
N VAL A 32 -8.88 6.38 17.58
CA VAL A 32 -8.81 6.02 19.00
C VAL A 32 -7.57 5.22 19.35
N ASP A 33 -6.95 4.50 18.40
CA ASP A 33 -5.81 3.66 18.75
C ASP A 33 -4.51 4.17 18.12
N ARG A 34 -3.73 4.87 18.97
CA ARG A 34 -2.43 5.41 18.58
C ARG A 34 -1.41 4.33 18.19
N ARG A 35 -1.55 3.14 18.77
CA ARG A 35 -0.65 2.01 18.47
C ARG A 35 -0.82 1.58 17.03
N ILE A 36 -2.05 1.52 16.55
CA ILE A 36 -2.34 1.17 15.17
C ILE A 36 -1.87 2.26 14.21
N MET A 37 -2.04 3.52 14.58
CA MET A 37 -1.51 4.63 13.78
C MET A 37 0.01 4.54 13.61
N LYS A 38 0.71 4.19 14.67
CA LYS A 38 2.18 3.99 14.63
C LYS A 38 2.56 2.81 13.73
N LEU A 39 1.82 1.71 13.81
CA LEU A 39 2.04 0.55 12.95
C LEU A 39 1.78 0.87 11.47
N LEU A 40 0.70 1.59 11.18
CA LEU A 40 0.41 2.03 9.81
C LEU A 40 1.53 2.90 9.27
N HIS A 41 1.99 3.85 10.06
CA HIS A 41 3.11 4.70 9.67
C HIS A 41 4.40 3.91 9.45
N PHE A 42 4.66 2.92 10.30
CA PHE A 42 5.82 2.03 10.18
C PHE A 42 5.76 1.26 8.85
N ILE A 43 4.61 0.67 8.53
CA ILE A 43 4.43 -0.07 7.27
C ILE A 43 4.61 0.86 6.08
N ASP A 44 4.03 2.05 6.14
CA ASP A 44 4.12 3.03 5.07
C ASP A 44 5.56 3.50 4.85
N SER A 45 6.31 3.75 5.92
CA SER A 45 7.70 4.19 5.83
C SER A 45 8.64 3.09 5.33
N HIS A 46 8.26 1.83 5.48
CA HIS A 46 9.00 0.70 4.93
C HIS A 46 8.47 0.25 3.56
N GLU A 47 7.65 1.07 2.93
CA GLU A 47 7.10 0.85 1.59
C GLU A 47 6.36 -0.50 1.46
N GLY A 48 5.70 -0.94 2.54
CA GLY A 48 5.01 -2.22 2.58
C GLY A 48 5.94 -3.43 2.62
N SER A 49 7.23 -3.24 2.86
CA SER A 49 8.17 -4.35 3.00
C SER A 49 7.74 -5.27 4.14
N ILE A 50 7.88 -6.57 3.93
CA ILE A 50 7.50 -7.60 4.90
C ILE A 50 8.70 -8.38 5.43
N GLY A 51 9.91 -7.84 5.30
CA GLY A 51 11.14 -8.44 5.81
C GLY A 51 11.34 -8.27 7.33
N TRP A 52 10.30 -7.84 8.04
CA TRP A 52 10.32 -7.64 9.50
C TRP A 52 9.22 -8.49 10.14
N ASP A 53 9.40 -8.87 11.40
CA ASP A 53 8.33 -9.50 12.14
C ASP A 53 7.58 -8.45 13.00
N LEU A 54 6.35 -8.78 13.37
CA LEU A 54 5.50 -7.85 14.09
C LEU A 54 5.95 -7.61 15.53
N ASP A 55 6.56 -8.61 16.17
CA ASP A 55 7.13 -8.43 17.50
C ASP A 55 8.28 -7.42 17.47
N HIS A 56 9.13 -7.51 16.45
CA HIS A 56 10.22 -6.56 16.25
C HIS A 56 9.67 -5.13 16.05
N ALA A 57 8.65 -4.99 15.21
CA ALA A 57 8.02 -3.68 14.96
C ALA A 57 7.44 -3.10 16.25
N CYS A 58 6.77 -3.92 17.05
CA CYS A 58 6.22 -3.48 18.33
C CYS A 58 7.30 -3.01 19.29
N ARG A 59 8.43 -3.71 19.36
CA ARG A 59 9.57 -3.30 20.20
C ARG A 59 10.18 -1.99 19.70
N GLU A 60 10.40 -1.88 18.42
CA GLU A 60 11.00 -0.68 17.81
C GLU A 60 10.12 0.55 18.02
N LEU A 61 8.81 0.39 17.92
CA LEU A 61 7.86 1.47 18.13
C LEU A 61 7.53 1.70 19.60
N ARG A 62 8.10 0.89 20.48
CA ARG A 62 7.84 0.93 21.93
C ARG A 62 6.35 0.79 22.26
N LEU A 63 5.69 -0.07 21.52
CA LEU A 63 4.32 -0.48 21.82
C LEU A 63 4.40 -1.55 22.91
N ASP A 64 3.73 -1.36 23.98
CA ASP A 64 3.77 -2.29 25.10
C ASP A 64 2.79 -3.44 24.92
N ILE A 65 2.84 -4.08 23.72
CA ILE A 65 1.99 -5.19 23.32
C ILE A 65 2.79 -6.23 22.54
N SER A 66 2.31 -7.47 22.56
CA SER A 66 2.90 -8.54 21.75
C SER A 66 2.52 -8.38 20.27
N GLY A 67 3.32 -8.99 19.39
CA GLY A 67 2.99 -9.03 17.97
C GLY A 67 1.65 -9.70 17.70
N ALA A 68 1.33 -10.78 18.43
CA ALA A 68 0.06 -11.47 18.27
C ALA A 68 -1.13 -10.59 18.63
N TYR A 69 -1.02 -9.83 19.71
CA TYR A 69 -2.07 -8.88 20.10
C TYR A 69 -2.19 -7.75 19.09
N ALA A 70 -1.04 -7.22 18.65
CA ALA A 70 -1.00 -6.18 17.63
C ALA A 70 -1.67 -6.62 16.33
N ALA A 71 -1.45 -7.87 15.91
CA ALA A 71 -2.08 -8.42 14.71
C ALA A 71 -3.61 -8.45 14.83
N ARG A 72 -4.12 -8.89 15.97
CA ARG A 72 -5.57 -8.92 16.20
C ARG A 72 -6.16 -7.52 16.25
N LEU A 73 -5.48 -6.61 16.93
CA LEU A 73 -5.92 -5.23 17.05
C LEU A 73 -5.90 -4.53 15.68
N PHE A 74 -4.85 -4.76 14.91
CA PHE A 74 -4.71 -4.19 13.56
C PHE A 74 -5.85 -4.63 12.66
N LYS A 75 -6.15 -5.93 12.64
CA LYS A 75 -7.24 -6.47 11.84
C LYS A 75 -8.60 -5.92 12.28
N ARG A 76 -8.80 -5.76 13.57
CA ARG A 76 -10.04 -5.18 14.12
C ARG A 76 -10.20 -3.73 13.69
N CYS A 77 -9.12 -2.95 13.68
CA CYS A 77 -9.14 -1.53 13.35
C CYS A 77 -9.19 -1.25 11.85
N THR A 78 -8.47 -2.05 11.05
CA THR A 78 -8.32 -1.80 9.60
C THR A 78 -9.18 -2.71 8.73
N GLY A 79 -9.65 -3.82 9.26
CA GLY A 79 -10.35 -4.84 8.49
C GLY A 79 -9.42 -5.80 7.76
N LEU A 80 -8.12 -5.58 7.78
CA LEU A 80 -7.13 -6.38 7.07
C LEU A 80 -6.05 -6.89 8.02
N GLY A 81 -5.48 -8.07 7.72
CA GLY A 81 -4.28 -8.53 8.38
C GLY A 81 -3.08 -7.65 8.01
N VAL A 82 -2.09 -7.61 8.89
CA VAL A 82 -0.88 -6.78 8.68
C VAL A 82 -0.18 -7.13 7.37
N ARG A 83 0.02 -8.41 7.08
CA ARG A 83 0.70 -8.84 5.86
C ARG A 83 -0.09 -8.51 4.60
N GLU A 84 -1.40 -8.69 4.66
CA GLU A 84 -2.28 -8.33 3.54
C GLU A 84 -2.25 -6.84 3.27
N TYR A 85 -2.30 -6.04 4.32
CA TYR A 85 -2.16 -4.58 4.21
C TYR A 85 -0.81 -4.21 3.58
N ALA A 86 0.28 -4.79 4.07
CA ALA A 86 1.61 -4.51 3.55
C ALA A 86 1.74 -4.86 2.06
N LYS A 87 1.19 -6.01 1.64
CA LYS A 87 1.18 -6.42 0.22
C LYS A 87 0.41 -5.44 -0.64
N LYS A 88 -0.78 -5.04 -0.20
CA LYS A 88 -1.60 -4.06 -0.93
C LYS A 88 -0.89 -2.72 -1.01
N LYS A 89 -0.25 -2.31 0.07
CA LYS A 89 0.50 -1.05 0.11
C LYS A 89 1.66 -1.06 -0.88
N ARG A 90 2.41 -2.16 -0.96
CA ARG A 90 3.50 -2.27 -1.94
C ARG A 90 3.01 -2.10 -3.37
N LEU A 91 1.91 -2.74 -3.73
CA LEU A 91 1.35 -2.61 -5.07
C LEU A 91 0.81 -1.21 -5.33
N LEU A 92 0.25 -0.56 -4.32
CA LEU A 92 -0.18 0.83 -4.43
C LEU A 92 1.01 1.76 -4.70
N MET A 93 2.11 1.56 -4.00
CA MET A 93 3.32 2.36 -4.21
C MET A 93 3.94 2.09 -5.57
N ALA A 94 3.91 0.84 -6.04
CA ALA A 94 4.32 0.51 -7.40
C ALA A 94 3.44 1.21 -8.43
N ALA A 95 2.12 1.25 -8.21
CA ALA A 95 1.17 1.97 -9.07
C ALA A 95 1.49 3.45 -9.13
N GLU A 96 1.82 4.05 -8.00
CA GLU A 96 2.25 5.45 -7.93
C GLU A 96 3.50 5.68 -8.77
N ARG A 97 4.51 4.80 -8.65
CA ARG A 97 5.73 4.89 -9.47
C ARG A 97 5.44 4.78 -10.96
N LEU A 98 4.49 3.93 -11.33
CA LEU A 98 4.08 3.78 -12.74
C LEU A 98 3.50 5.07 -13.31
N THR A 99 2.77 5.84 -12.50
CA THR A 99 2.11 7.06 -12.96
C THR A 99 2.99 8.30 -12.85
N THR A 100 3.96 8.31 -11.94
CA THR A 100 4.78 9.49 -11.67
C THR A 100 6.16 9.43 -12.29
N THR A 101 6.58 8.28 -12.82
CA THR A 101 7.91 8.09 -13.41
C THR A 101 7.82 7.38 -14.75
N ASP A 102 8.93 7.44 -15.51
CA ASP A 102 9.11 6.67 -16.74
C ASP A 102 10.01 5.46 -16.55
N ILE A 103 10.28 5.10 -15.30
CA ILE A 103 11.10 3.93 -14.98
C ILE A 103 10.49 2.68 -15.61
N PRO A 104 11.27 1.81 -16.25
CA PRO A 104 10.74 0.57 -16.83
C PRO A 104 9.97 -0.26 -15.81
N ILE A 105 8.87 -0.84 -16.24
CA ILE A 105 8.00 -1.64 -15.36
C ILE A 105 8.78 -2.77 -14.68
N LYS A 106 9.69 -3.40 -15.42
CA LYS A 106 10.56 -4.45 -14.87
C LYS A 106 11.39 -3.94 -13.69
N ALA A 107 11.93 -2.71 -13.80
CA ALA A 107 12.72 -2.11 -12.74
C ALA A 107 11.86 -1.78 -11.51
N ILE A 108 10.64 -1.31 -11.74
CA ILE A 108 9.69 -1.06 -10.64
C ILE A 108 9.34 -2.37 -9.93
N ALA A 109 9.06 -3.42 -10.68
CA ALA A 109 8.77 -4.73 -10.10
C ALA A 109 9.93 -5.21 -9.21
N ALA A 110 11.16 -5.07 -9.68
CA ALA A 110 12.34 -5.44 -8.91
C ALA A 110 12.52 -4.60 -7.65
N GLU A 111 12.26 -3.30 -7.76
CA GLU A 111 12.35 -2.37 -6.61
C GLU A 111 11.42 -2.80 -5.48
N PHE A 112 10.24 -3.31 -5.80
CA PHE A 112 9.27 -3.76 -4.81
C PHE A 112 9.36 -5.25 -4.47
N GLY A 113 10.48 -5.89 -4.85
CA GLY A 113 10.80 -7.25 -4.40
C GLY A 113 10.19 -8.38 -5.22
N TYR A 114 9.65 -8.08 -6.40
CA TYR A 114 9.14 -9.12 -7.30
C TYR A 114 10.29 -9.71 -8.13
N GLN A 115 10.44 -11.01 -8.07
CA GLN A 115 11.54 -11.70 -8.75
C GLN A 115 11.32 -11.84 -10.25
N SER A 116 10.07 -11.74 -10.71
CA SER A 116 9.75 -11.85 -12.13
C SER A 116 8.67 -10.84 -12.51
N LEU A 117 8.78 -10.34 -13.74
CA LEU A 117 7.77 -9.45 -14.31
C LEU A 117 6.40 -10.13 -14.45
N PRO A 118 6.29 -11.39 -14.90
CA PRO A 118 4.99 -12.07 -14.95
C PRO A 118 4.30 -12.17 -13.59
N HIS A 119 5.04 -12.43 -12.52
CA HIS A 119 4.48 -12.49 -11.17
C HIS A 119 3.95 -11.12 -10.73
N PHE A 120 4.73 -10.08 -10.95
CA PHE A 120 4.30 -8.70 -10.67
C PHE A 120 3.04 -8.34 -11.47
N THR A 121 3.05 -8.61 -12.78
CA THR A 121 1.94 -8.30 -13.68
C THR A 121 0.66 -8.98 -13.22
N ARG A 122 0.75 -10.25 -12.85
CA ARG A 122 -0.41 -11.01 -12.36
C ARG A 122 -0.97 -10.42 -11.07
N ARG A 123 -0.12 -10.15 -10.09
CA ARG A 123 -0.55 -9.58 -8.81
C ARG A 123 -1.12 -8.18 -8.99
N PHE A 124 -0.50 -7.39 -9.82
CA PHE A 124 -0.96 -6.03 -10.12
C PHE A 124 -2.34 -6.07 -10.77
N LYS A 125 -2.53 -6.94 -11.77
CA LYS A 125 -3.80 -7.08 -12.47
C LYS A 125 -4.91 -7.59 -11.55
N GLU A 126 -4.61 -8.52 -10.66
CA GLU A 126 -5.56 -9.00 -9.67
C GLU A 126 -6.06 -7.86 -8.77
N GLN A 127 -5.17 -6.96 -8.38
CA GLN A 127 -5.51 -5.88 -7.47
C GLN A 127 -6.18 -4.69 -8.16
N PHE A 128 -5.67 -4.28 -9.31
CA PHE A 128 -6.10 -3.05 -9.98
C PHE A 128 -7.01 -3.30 -11.19
N ARG A 129 -7.18 -4.55 -11.59
CA ARG A 129 -7.99 -4.94 -12.76
C ARG A 129 -7.42 -4.46 -14.09
N LEU A 130 -6.22 -3.91 -14.09
CA LEU A 130 -5.48 -3.47 -15.27
C LEU A 130 -4.05 -3.97 -15.18
N SER A 131 -3.44 -4.25 -16.34
CA SER A 131 -2.01 -4.54 -16.37
C SER A 131 -1.20 -3.30 -16.01
N PRO A 132 0.04 -3.45 -15.53
CA PRO A 132 0.90 -2.30 -15.27
C PRO A 132 1.08 -1.40 -16.49
N THR A 133 1.21 -1.99 -17.68
CA THR A 133 1.33 -1.24 -18.94
C THR A 133 0.10 -0.40 -19.22
N ASN A 134 -1.09 -0.98 -19.11
CA ASN A 134 -2.33 -0.25 -19.35
C ASN A 134 -2.59 0.80 -18.26
N PHE A 135 -2.21 0.50 -17.02
CA PHE A 135 -2.30 1.46 -15.93
C PHE A 135 -1.44 2.70 -16.21
N ARG A 136 -0.21 2.48 -16.69
CA ARG A 136 0.70 3.58 -17.06
C ARG A 136 0.17 4.38 -18.25
N LYS A 137 -0.38 3.69 -19.25
CA LYS A 137 -0.97 4.36 -20.42
C LYS A 137 -2.14 5.26 -20.04
N GLY A 138 -2.94 4.86 -19.06
CA GLY A 138 -4.04 5.64 -18.55
C GLY A 138 -3.63 7.03 -18.05
N ARG A 139 -2.38 7.21 -17.62
CA ARG A 139 -1.88 8.52 -17.16
C ARG A 139 -1.80 9.55 -18.29
N ALA A 140 -1.72 9.10 -19.54
CA ALA A 140 -1.57 9.98 -20.70
C ALA A 140 -2.90 10.48 -21.26
N ALA A 141 -4.02 10.01 -20.72
CA ALA A 141 -5.35 10.41 -21.21
C ALA A 141 -5.78 11.74 -20.56
#